data_9fbf3b9a80ed99101eb9df6b6db5726e
#
_entry.id   9fbf3b9a80ed99101eb9df6b6db5726e
#
_cell.length_a   1.000
_cell.length_b   1.000
_cell.length_c   1.000
_cell.angle_alpha   90.00
_cell.angle_beta   90.00
_cell.angle_gamma   90.00
#
_symmetry.space_group_name_H-M   'P 1'
#
loop_
_entity.id
_entity.type
_entity.pdbx_description
1 polymer ?
#
loop_
_entity_poly.entity_id
_entity_poly.type
_entity_poly.pdbx_seq_one_letter_code
_entity_poly.pdbx_strand_id
1 'polypeptide(L)'
;MYIVCRLVPLVTGTYAPPEGEVGSVSASEMLVNFFTVPDFTALWSRKAMLPLIVAAIIFGFAVQWTGEAGAPVARLLSSLTECLMKTVKLITYYAPLGFFGFFAYLVAYYGPQLISDYSRTLLVYYVVCFAYMFLFFPLYARFGGGKGADKVMFSHLFRPAAVSFGTCSSVATIPTNLDEAAETGIHKDIADIVVPMGATMHMDGSSMSAIIKVAFLFGMFGMDFTGGRPFGAILVAIFSSVAMSGIPGGGSVGELVLCTVFFPDQMAVAYPIAIALGNLVDPPATMLNAAGDYVVCYIVSRFVEGKDWLQKQLCKGRKN
;
A
#
# COMPACT_ATOMS: atom_id res chain seq x y z
N MET A 1 -12.06 5.74 -1.12
CA MET A 1 -12.20 4.57 -2.03
C MET A 1 -13.53 3.83 -1.87
N TYR A 2 -13.95 3.39 -0.68
CA TYR A 2 -15.23 2.67 -0.50
C TYR A 2 -16.44 3.41 -1.08
N ILE A 3 -16.59 4.72 -0.78
CA ILE A 3 -17.70 5.53 -1.32
C ILE A 3 -17.68 5.54 -2.85
N VAL A 4 -16.52 5.65 -3.47
CA VAL A 4 -16.36 5.62 -4.93
C VAL A 4 -16.79 4.27 -5.50
N CYS A 5 -16.37 3.16 -4.88
CA CYS A 5 -16.79 1.80 -5.30
C CYS A 5 -18.30 1.56 -5.17
N ARG A 6 -18.98 2.29 -4.26
CA ARG A 6 -20.46 2.25 -4.12
C ARG A 6 -21.18 3.06 -5.20
N LEU A 7 -20.57 4.16 -5.63
CA LEU A 7 -21.16 5.05 -6.63
C LEU A 7 -20.88 4.59 -8.07
N VAL A 8 -19.74 3.95 -8.28
CA VAL A 8 -19.31 3.44 -9.60
C VAL A 8 -19.19 1.93 -9.52
N PRO A 9 -20.11 1.17 -10.15
CA PRO A 9 -20.00 -0.28 -10.19
C PRO A 9 -18.73 -0.69 -10.97
N LEU A 10 -17.81 -1.38 -10.29
CA LEU A 10 -16.52 -1.80 -10.87
C LEU A 10 -16.70 -2.96 -11.83
N VAL A 11 -17.62 -3.85 -11.50
CA VAL A 11 -17.96 -5.06 -12.29
C VAL A 11 -19.36 -4.90 -12.83
N THR A 12 -19.50 -5.04 -14.13
CA THR A 12 -20.78 -4.96 -14.85
C THR A 12 -21.13 -6.26 -15.55
N GLY A 13 -20.16 -7.18 -15.67
CA GLY A 13 -20.36 -8.52 -16.19
C GLY A 13 -21.07 -9.43 -15.19
N THR A 14 -21.82 -10.42 -15.73
CA THR A 14 -22.37 -11.50 -14.92
C THR A 14 -21.42 -12.68 -14.99
N TYR A 15 -20.80 -13.01 -13.89
CA TYR A 15 -19.87 -14.13 -13.77
C TYR A 15 -20.56 -15.28 -13.01
N ALA A 16 -20.27 -16.50 -13.40
CA ALA A 16 -20.71 -17.64 -12.62
C ALA A 16 -20.02 -17.60 -11.24
N PRO A 17 -20.80 -17.66 -10.13
CA PRO A 17 -20.20 -17.68 -8.81
C PRO A 17 -19.31 -18.93 -8.67
N PRO A 18 -18.12 -18.81 -8.04
CA PRO A 18 -17.32 -19.99 -7.73
C PRO A 18 -18.10 -20.89 -6.76
N GLU A 19 -17.94 -22.20 -6.93
CA GLU A 19 -18.50 -23.18 -5.99
C GLU A 19 -17.82 -23.01 -4.63
N GLY A 20 -18.58 -22.69 -3.59
CA GLY A 20 -18.11 -22.52 -2.22
C GLY A 20 -18.94 -21.50 -1.43
N GLU A 21 -19.19 -21.77 -0.16
CA GLU A 21 -19.84 -20.81 0.73
C GLU A 21 -18.83 -19.70 1.10
N VAL A 22 -19.24 -18.46 0.93
CA VAL A 22 -18.49 -17.32 1.42
C VAL A 22 -18.67 -17.22 2.92
N GLY A 23 -17.64 -17.50 3.67
CA GLY A 23 -17.66 -17.42 5.12
C GLY A 23 -18.11 -16.02 5.59
N SER A 24 -19.24 -15.96 6.30
CA SER A 24 -19.66 -14.76 7.01
C SER A 24 -18.82 -14.62 8.27
N VAL A 25 -17.66 -13.98 8.16
CA VAL A 25 -16.84 -13.70 9.35
C VAL A 25 -17.47 -12.54 10.11
N SER A 26 -17.83 -12.74 11.37
CA SER A 26 -18.32 -11.65 12.21
C SER A 26 -17.19 -10.65 12.51
N ALA A 27 -17.51 -9.36 12.70
CA ALA A 27 -16.49 -8.35 13.00
C ALA A 27 -15.71 -8.67 14.30
N SER A 28 -16.36 -9.31 15.28
CA SER A 28 -15.72 -9.75 16.53
C SER A 28 -14.74 -10.91 16.31
N GLU A 29 -15.10 -11.90 15.50
CA GLU A 29 -14.21 -13.01 15.17
C GLU A 29 -13.02 -12.52 14.33
N MET A 30 -13.25 -11.58 13.40
CA MET A 30 -12.15 -10.93 12.68
C MET A 30 -11.16 -10.27 13.65
N LEU A 31 -11.63 -9.47 14.62
CA LEU A 31 -10.77 -8.80 15.58
C LEU A 31 -9.96 -9.80 16.43
N VAL A 32 -10.58 -10.87 16.90
CA VAL A 32 -9.87 -11.92 17.65
C VAL A 32 -8.83 -12.60 16.78
N ASN A 33 -9.19 -13.01 15.57
CA ASN A 33 -8.29 -13.68 14.64
C ASN A 33 -7.17 -12.78 14.10
N PHE A 34 -7.29 -11.45 14.24
CA PHE A 34 -6.21 -10.52 13.93
C PHE A 34 -5.01 -10.63 14.87
N PHE A 35 -5.26 -10.94 16.14
CA PHE A 35 -4.25 -10.85 17.18
C PHE A 35 -3.88 -12.20 17.77
N THR A 36 -4.67 -13.25 17.54
CA THR A 36 -4.52 -14.52 18.24
C THR A 36 -4.40 -15.69 17.29
N VAL A 37 -3.60 -16.66 17.71
CA VAL A 37 -3.50 -18.01 17.13
C VAL A 37 -3.54 -19.03 18.24
N PRO A 38 -4.01 -20.27 18.00
CA PRO A 38 -4.13 -21.28 19.05
C PRO A 38 -2.76 -21.74 19.61
N ASP A 39 -1.71 -21.70 18.81
CA ASP A 39 -0.36 -22.06 19.22
C ASP A 39 0.70 -21.38 18.34
N PHE A 40 1.98 -21.47 18.75
CA PHE A 40 3.09 -20.84 18.03
C PHE A 40 3.32 -21.45 16.63
N THR A 41 3.02 -22.71 16.44
CA THR A 41 3.21 -23.37 15.12
C THR A 41 2.16 -22.87 14.12
N ALA A 42 0.97 -22.53 14.58
CA ALA A 42 -0.09 -21.94 13.78
C ALA A 42 0.27 -20.56 13.18
N LEU A 43 1.21 -19.82 13.78
CA LEU A 43 1.73 -18.56 13.20
C LEU A 43 2.31 -18.73 11.79
N TRP A 44 2.89 -19.90 11.50
CA TRP A 44 3.50 -20.21 10.18
C TRP A 44 2.48 -20.69 9.15
N SER A 45 1.21 -20.74 9.52
CA SER A 45 0.12 -21.08 8.60
C SER A 45 -0.24 -19.92 7.70
N ARG A 46 -0.55 -20.21 6.42
CA ARG A 46 -1.14 -19.22 5.50
C ARG A 46 -2.40 -18.55 6.06
N LYS A 47 -3.14 -19.24 6.93
CA LYS A 47 -4.37 -18.70 7.56
C LYS A 47 -4.09 -17.69 8.67
N ALA A 48 -2.86 -17.62 9.17
CA ALA A 48 -2.44 -16.77 10.30
C ALA A 48 -1.60 -15.55 9.86
N MET A 49 -1.80 -15.04 8.64
CA MET A 49 -0.98 -13.93 8.11
C MET A 49 -1.06 -12.67 8.98
N LEU A 50 -2.25 -12.32 9.47
CA LEU A 50 -2.43 -11.13 10.31
C LEU A 50 -1.77 -11.27 11.69
N PRO A 51 -2.00 -12.35 12.45
CA PRO A 51 -1.24 -12.63 13.68
C PRO A 51 0.28 -12.67 13.45
N LEU A 52 0.74 -13.21 12.31
CA LEU A 52 2.17 -13.23 11.98
C LEU A 52 2.74 -11.81 11.81
N ILE A 53 2.00 -10.91 11.15
CA ILE A 53 2.40 -9.50 11.00
C ILE A 53 2.50 -8.83 12.38
N VAL A 54 1.49 -9.01 13.23
CA VAL A 54 1.50 -8.45 14.60
C VAL A 54 2.68 -9.00 15.41
N ALA A 55 2.90 -10.31 15.36
CA ALA A 55 4.04 -10.95 16.02
C ALA A 55 5.38 -10.43 15.50
N ALA A 56 5.52 -10.22 14.19
CA ALA A 56 6.73 -9.67 13.57
C ALA A 56 7.00 -8.22 14.00
N ILE A 57 5.96 -7.39 14.12
CA ILE A 57 6.08 -6.01 14.64
C ILE A 57 6.57 -6.01 16.09
N ILE A 58 5.93 -6.82 16.96
CA ILE A 58 6.32 -6.95 18.36
C ILE A 58 7.76 -7.45 18.48
N PHE A 59 8.13 -8.47 17.71
CA PHE A 59 9.48 -9.02 17.69
C PHE A 59 10.50 -8.00 17.19
N GLY A 60 10.16 -7.19 16.17
CA GLY A 60 11.00 -6.10 15.68
C GLY A 60 11.30 -5.06 16.76
N PHE A 61 10.29 -4.64 17.52
CA PHE A 61 10.50 -3.75 18.68
C PHE A 61 11.36 -4.41 19.76
N ALA A 62 11.15 -5.69 20.07
CA ALA A 62 11.96 -6.41 21.05
C ALA A 62 13.44 -6.47 20.63
N VAL A 63 13.72 -6.76 19.35
CA VAL A 63 15.10 -6.73 18.80
C VAL A 63 15.72 -5.35 18.94
N GLN A 64 14.97 -4.29 18.64
CA GLN A 64 15.46 -2.90 18.76
C GLN A 64 15.75 -2.54 20.22
N TRP A 65 14.86 -2.86 21.16
CA TRP A 65 15.04 -2.55 22.58
C TRP A 65 16.14 -3.37 23.27
N THR A 66 16.49 -4.52 22.70
CA THR A 66 17.61 -5.34 23.19
C THR A 66 18.99 -4.67 22.92
N GLY A 67 19.05 -3.63 22.08
CA GLY A 67 20.26 -2.88 21.80
C GLY A 67 21.34 -3.70 21.10
N GLU A 68 22.59 -3.62 21.56
CA GLU A 68 23.72 -4.29 20.89
C GLU A 68 23.56 -5.81 20.81
N ALA A 69 22.96 -6.45 21.80
CA ALA A 69 22.71 -7.89 21.79
C ALA A 69 21.69 -8.29 20.72
N GLY A 70 20.78 -7.39 20.30
CA GLY A 70 19.84 -7.59 19.20
C GLY A 70 20.44 -7.39 17.81
N ALA A 71 21.58 -6.72 17.67
CA ALA A 71 22.19 -6.38 16.39
C ALA A 71 22.51 -7.60 15.49
N PRO A 72 22.95 -8.76 15.98
CA PRO A 72 23.12 -9.95 15.15
C PRO A 72 21.81 -10.45 14.54
N VAL A 73 20.70 -10.40 15.30
CA VAL A 73 19.36 -10.81 14.82
C VAL A 73 18.87 -9.85 13.74
N ALA A 74 19.00 -8.53 13.96
CA ALA A 74 18.64 -7.54 12.96
C ALA A 74 19.41 -7.72 11.65
N ARG A 75 20.73 -7.96 11.72
CA ARG A 75 21.58 -8.25 10.55
C ARG A 75 21.15 -9.53 9.82
N LEU A 76 20.86 -10.60 10.56
CA LEU A 76 20.39 -11.85 9.98
C LEU A 76 19.07 -11.66 9.23
N LEU A 77 18.10 -10.98 9.85
CA LEU A 77 16.79 -10.71 9.22
C LEU A 77 16.94 -9.84 7.96
N SER A 78 17.79 -8.81 8.01
CA SER A 78 18.09 -7.97 6.84
C SER A 78 18.69 -8.77 5.70
N SER A 79 19.71 -9.58 5.97
CA SER A 79 20.36 -10.43 4.96
C SER A 79 19.40 -11.48 4.39
N LEU A 80 18.57 -12.08 5.24
CA LEU A 80 17.53 -13.04 4.81
C LEU A 80 16.52 -12.36 3.89
N THR A 81 16.07 -11.16 4.24
CA THR A 81 15.16 -10.36 3.40
C THR A 81 15.77 -10.09 2.03
N GLU A 82 17.03 -9.69 1.95
CA GLU A 82 17.71 -9.46 0.67
C GLU A 82 17.78 -10.74 -0.17
N CYS A 83 18.13 -11.86 0.43
CA CYS A 83 18.15 -13.16 -0.27
C CYS A 83 16.77 -13.55 -0.81
N LEU A 84 15.72 -13.41 0.02
CA LEU A 84 14.35 -13.69 -0.39
C LEU A 84 13.90 -12.77 -1.52
N MET A 85 14.24 -11.47 -1.46
CA MET A 85 13.92 -10.51 -2.52
C MET A 85 14.62 -10.84 -3.84
N LYS A 86 15.88 -11.29 -3.81
CA LYS A 86 16.57 -11.79 -5.01
C LYS A 86 15.89 -13.02 -5.58
N THR A 87 15.44 -13.94 -4.71
CA THR A 87 14.67 -15.12 -5.13
C THR A 87 13.35 -14.73 -5.81
N VAL A 88 12.59 -13.83 -5.21
CA VAL A 88 11.36 -13.28 -5.83
C VAL A 88 11.67 -12.65 -7.18
N LYS A 89 12.73 -11.84 -7.28
CA LYS A 89 13.14 -11.24 -8.56
C LYS A 89 13.44 -12.28 -9.62
N LEU A 90 14.09 -13.38 -9.30
CA LEU A 90 14.35 -14.49 -10.26
C LEU A 90 13.03 -15.10 -10.76
N ILE A 91 12.08 -15.34 -9.85
CA ILE A 91 10.76 -15.87 -10.20
C ILE A 91 9.99 -14.88 -11.07
N THR A 92 10.11 -13.58 -10.81
CA THR A 92 9.44 -12.51 -11.54
C THR A 92 9.83 -12.43 -13.02
N TYR A 93 11.00 -12.96 -13.42
CA TYR A 93 11.33 -13.06 -14.85
C TYR A 93 10.36 -13.97 -15.63
N TYR A 94 9.73 -14.93 -14.97
CA TYR A 94 8.70 -15.78 -15.57
C TYR A 94 7.31 -15.10 -15.57
N ALA A 95 7.10 -14.05 -14.80
CA ALA A 95 5.81 -13.41 -14.62
C ALA A 95 5.12 -12.97 -15.93
N PRO A 96 5.79 -12.39 -16.94
CA PRO A 96 5.13 -12.00 -18.19
C PRO A 96 4.45 -13.17 -18.90
N LEU A 97 5.11 -14.34 -18.96
CA LEU A 97 4.52 -15.55 -19.56
C LEU A 97 3.38 -16.08 -18.71
N GLY A 98 3.56 -16.12 -17.39
CA GLY A 98 2.54 -16.56 -16.44
C GLY A 98 1.30 -15.68 -16.50
N PHE A 99 1.44 -14.36 -16.47
CA PHE A 99 0.33 -13.43 -16.58
C PHE A 99 -0.36 -13.49 -17.93
N PHE A 100 0.39 -13.58 -19.03
CA PHE A 100 -0.21 -13.74 -20.37
C PHE A 100 -1.11 -14.98 -20.42
N GLY A 101 -0.60 -16.14 -20.01
CA GLY A 101 -1.38 -17.37 -19.99
C GLY A 101 -2.58 -17.31 -19.05
N PHE A 102 -2.40 -16.71 -17.87
CA PHE A 102 -3.48 -16.52 -16.90
C PHE A 102 -4.59 -15.59 -17.44
N PHE A 103 -4.24 -14.43 -18.01
CA PHE A 103 -5.22 -13.53 -18.59
C PHE A 103 -5.93 -14.14 -19.80
N ALA A 104 -5.21 -14.87 -20.66
CA ALA A 104 -5.81 -15.58 -21.76
C ALA A 104 -6.85 -16.60 -21.27
N TYR A 105 -6.53 -17.35 -20.22
CA TYR A 105 -7.47 -18.27 -19.56
C TYR A 105 -8.67 -17.52 -18.98
N LEU A 106 -8.48 -16.44 -18.23
CA LEU A 106 -9.56 -15.67 -17.64
C LEU A 106 -10.50 -15.10 -18.71
N VAL A 107 -9.97 -14.55 -19.79
CA VAL A 107 -10.78 -14.00 -20.89
C VAL A 107 -11.51 -15.10 -21.64
N ALA A 108 -10.91 -16.26 -21.83
CA ALA A 108 -11.56 -17.42 -22.42
C ALA A 108 -12.69 -17.97 -21.56
N TYR A 109 -12.52 -17.95 -20.23
CA TYR A 109 -13.48 -18.49 -19.27
C TYR A 109 -14.62 -17.50 -18.93
N TYR A 110 -14.27 -16.24 -18.62
CA TYR A 110 -15.23 -15.21 -18.19
C TYR A 110 -15.68 -14.28 -19.32
N GLY A 111 -15.08 -14.38 -20.51
CA GLY A 111 -15.39 -13.56 -21.67
C GLY A 111 -14.70 -12.20 -21.70
N PRO A 112 -14.82 -11.46 -22.82
CA PRO A 112 -14.16 -10.17 -23.02
C PRO A 112 -14.67 -9.06 -22.09
N GLN A 113 -15.83 -9.26 -21.44
CA GLN A 113 -16.39 -8.33 -20.44
C GLN A 113 -15.42 -8.10 -19.28
N LEU A 114 -14.63 -9.12 -18.92
CA LEU A 114 -13.61 -9.02 -17.87
C LEU A 114 -12.59 -7.91 -18.19
N ILE A 115 -12.16 -7.76 -19.43
CA ILE A 115 -11.23 -6.71 -19.86
C ILE A 115 -11.84 -5.32 -19.61
N SER A 116 -13.14 -5.17 -19.93
CA SER A 116 -13.87 -3.92 -19.69
C SER A 116 -13.94 -3.58 -18.21
N ASP A 117 -14.22 -4.57 -17.35
CA ASP A 117 -14.33 -4.37 -15.91
C ASP A 117 -12.95 -4.04 -15.26
N TYR A 118 -11.87 -4.69 -15.74
CA TYR A 118 -10.50 -4.32 -15.36
C TYR A 118 -10.17 -2.88 -15.76
N SER A 119 -10.44 -2.52 -17.02
CA SER A 119 -10.14 -1.17 -17.53
C SER A 119 -10.92 -0.10 -16.76
N ARG A 120 -12.20 -0.38 -16.46
CA ARG A 120 -13.04 0.51 -15.64
C ARG A 120 -12.48 0.67 -14.23
N THR A 121 -12.08 -0.42 -13.60
CA THR A 121 -11.49 -0.43 -12.25
C THR A 121 -10.20 0.38 -12.21
N LEU A 122 -9.34 0.21 -13.21
CA LEU A 122 -8.11 0.99 -13.36
C LEU A 122 -8.41 2.48 -13.51
N LEU A 123 -9.31 2.84 -14.43
CA LEU A 123 -9.68 4.24 -14.65
C LEU A 123 -10.16 4.90 -13.36
N VAL A 124 -11.08 4.24 -12.64
CA VAL A 124 -11.59 4.74 -11.35
C VAL A 124 -10.45 4.93 -10.36
N TYR A 125 -9.56 3.95 -10.24
CA TYR A 125 -8.45 4.02 -9.30
C TYR A 125 -7.47 5.14 -9.62
N TYR A 126 -7.05 5.26 -10.88
CA TYR A 126 -6.14 6.32 -11.32
C TYR A 126 -6.71 7.72 -11.06
N VAL A 127 -7.97 7.93 -11.46
CA VAL A 127 -8.67 9.21 -11.21
C VAL A 127 -8.72 9.54 -9.72
N VAL A 128 -9.03 8.56 -8.88
CA VAL A 128 -9.08 8.78 -7.41
C VAL A 128 -7.71 9.06 -6.83
N CYS A 129 -6.65 8.37 -7.28
CA CYS A 129 -5.28 8.65 -6.83
C CYS A 129 -4.84 10.08 -7.17
N PHE A 130 -5.04 10.52 -8.41
CA PHE A 130 -4.72 11.90 -8.79
C PHE A 130 -5.59 12.91 -8.03
N ALA A 131 -6.90 12.65 -7.89
CA ALA A 131 -7.77 13.49 -7.09
C ALA A 131 -7.29 13.58 -5.62
N TYR A 132 -6.89 12.46 -5.03
CA TYR A 132 -6.33 12.43 -3.67
C TYR A 132 -5.07 13.30 -3.57
N MET A 133 -4.12 13.14 -4.48
CA MET A 133 -2.89 13.93 -4.51
C MET A 133 -3.18 15.43 -4.60
N PHE A 134 -4.08 15.86 -5.48
CA PHE A 134 -4.38 17.28 -5.69
C PHE A 134 -5.29 17.89 -4.62
N LEU A 135 -6.08 17.08 -3.91
CA LEU A 135 -6.98 17.58 -2.87
C LEU A 135 -6.37 17.48 -1.47
N PHE A 136 -5.78 16.33 -1.11
CA PHE A 136 -5.34 16.08 0.26
C PHE A 136 -3.90 16.51 0.53
N PHE A 137 -2.97 16.33 -0.41
CA PHE A 137 -1.59 16.75 -0.19
C PHE A 137 -1.44 18.25 0.06
N PRO A 138 -2.15 19.14 -0.67
CA PRO A 138 -2.15 20.58 -0.32
C PRO A 138 -2.70 20.88 1.07
N LEU A 139 -3.71 20.12 1.52
CA LEU A 139 -4.25 20.28 2.88
C LEU A 139 -3.22 19.87 3.93
N TYR A 140 -2.52 18.74 3.72
CA TYR A 140 -1.45 18.29 4.60
C TYR A 140 -0.27 19.27 4.62
N ALA A 141 0.16 19.75 3.44
CA ALA A 141 1.21 20.74 3.35
C ALA A 141 0.85 22.07 4.03
N ARG A 142 -0.38 22.56 3.84
CA ARG A 142 -0.87 23.77 4.54
C ARG A 142 -0.98 23.57 6.05
N PHE A 143 -1.44 22.40 6.48
CA PHE A 143 -1.43 22.05 7.89
C PHE A 143 0.01 22.03 8.44
N GLY A 144 0.95 21.40 7.74
CA GLY A 144 2.34 21.25 8.17
C GLY A 144 3.17 22.54 8.10
N GLY A 145 3.09 23.28 6.98
CA GLY A 145 3.96 24.43 6.69
C GLY A 145 3.28 25.81 6.70
N GLY A 146 1.95 25.86 6.92
CA GLY A 146 1.20 27.13 6.97
C GLY A 146 0.83 27.66 5.58
N LYS A 147 0.54 28.98 5.51
CA LYS A 147 0.09 29.64 4.27
C LYS A 147 1.18 29.59 3.20
N GLY A 148 0.82 29.12 1.99
CA GLY A 148 1.72 29.03 0.84
C GLY A 148 2.57 27.76 0.79
N ALA A 149 2.50 26.90 1.80
CA ALA A 149 3.20 25.62 1.84
C ALA A 149 2.77 24.68 0.70
N ASP A 150 1.50 24.75 0.30
CA ASP A 150 0.97 24.01 -0.85
C ASP A 150 1.69 24.38 -2.17
N LYS A 151 2.01 25.64 -2.40
CA LYS A 151 2.74 26.08 -3.60
C LYS A 151 4.18 25.57 -3.58
N VAL A 152 4.85 25.69 -2.44
CA VAL A 152 6.22 25.19 -2.27
C VAL A 152 6.22 23.66 -2.42
N MET A 153 5.27 22.98 -1.81
CA MET A 153 5.14 21.52 -1.95
C MET A 153 5.01 21.11 -3.42
N PHE A 154 4.11 21.74 -4.19
CA PHE A 154 3.93 21.36 -5.60
C PHE A 154 5.14 21.67 -6.48
N SER A 155 5.98 22.65 -6.16
CA SER A 155 7.22 22.88 -6.91
C SER A 155 8.25 21.76 -6.78
N HIS A 156 8.14 20.95 -5.72
CA HIS A 156 9.06 19.87 -5.38
C HIS A 156 8.43 18.46 -5.44
N LEU A 157 7.10 18.35 -5.46
CA LEU A 157 6.36 17.08 -5.41
C LEU A 157 6.48 16.25 -6.69
N PHE A 158 6.50 16.90 -7.86
CA PHE A 158 6.36 16.18 -9.13
C PHE A 158 7.55 15.30 -9.47
N ARG A 159 8.75 15.64 -9.01
CA ARG A 159 9.94 14.84 -9.26
C ARG A 159 9.88 13.48 -8.54
N PRO A 160 9.67 13.41 -7.22
CA PRO A 160 9.48 12.12 -6.54
C PRO A 160 8.22 11.37 -7.01
N ALA A 161 7.13 12.09 -7.34
CA ALA A 161 5.93 11.47 -7.90
C ALA A 161 6.21 10.77 -9.24
N ALA A 162 6.97 11.39 -10.14
CA ALA A 162 7.34 10.78 -11.42
C ALA A 162 8.28 9.59 -11.25
N VAL A 163 9.27 9.70 -10.36
CA VAL A 163 10.21 8.60 -10.07
C VAL A 163 9.45 7.39 -9.48
N SER A 164 8.62 7.61 -8.49
CA SER A 164 7.86 6.53 -7.84
C SER A 164 6.82 5.91 -8.78
N PHE A 165 6.13 6.71 -9.59
CA PHE A 165 5.20 6.23 -10.60
C PHE A 165 5.90 5.34 -11.65
N GLY A 166 7.09 5.74 -12.11
CA GLY A 166 7.84 4.99 -13.12
C GLY A 166 8.55 3.76 -12.60
N THR A 167 8.98 3.77 -11.33
CA THR A 167 9.74 2.66 -10.73
C THR A 167 8.88 1.68 -9.96
N CYS A 168 7.66 2.05 -9.57
CA CYS A 168 6.82 1.30 -8.63
C CYS A 168 7.59 0.95 -7.33
N SER A 169 8.46 1.86 -6.86
CA SER A 169 9.31 1.62 -5.69
C SER A 169 9.46 2.87 -4.83
N SER A 170 8.87 2.84 -3.64
CA SER A 170 9.08 3.89 -2.62
C SER A 170 10.54 3.94 -2.18
N VAL A 171 11.19 2.78 -2.05
CA VAL A 171 12.61 2.70 -1.67
C VAL A 171 13.52 3.34 -2.73
N ALA A 172 13.27 3.11 -4.02
CA ALA A 172 14.03 3.75 -5.10
C ALA A 172 13.82 5.28 -5.15
N THR A 173 12.74 5.78 -4.56
CA THR A 173 12.39 7.21 -4.52
C THR A 173 13.00 7.94 -3.33
N ILE A 174 13.52 7.22 -2.31
CA ILE A 174 14.13 7.82 -1.12
C ILE A 174 15.15 8.93 -1.45
N PRO A 175 16.16 8.73 -2.33
CA PRO A 175 17.13 9.76 -2.63
C PRO A 175 16.48 11.03 -3.19
N THR A 176 15.50 10.87 -4.09
CA THR A 176 14.78 12.00 -4.69
C THR A 176 13.97 12.77 -3.64
N ASN A 177 13.29 12.07 -2.72
CA ASN A 177 12.55 12.71 -1.63
C ASN A 177 13.49 13.48 -0.68
N LEU A 178 14.67 12.95 -0.39
CA LEU A 178 15.68 13.62 0.45
C LEU A 178 16.21 14.89 -0.22
N ASP A 179 16.50 14.84 -1.53
CA ASP A 179 16.91 16.01 -2.30
C ASP A 179 15.83 17.11 -2.24
N GLU A 180 14.58 16.77 -2.54
CA GLU A 180 13.48 17.75 -2.55
C GLU A 180 13.16 18.28 -1.14
N ALA A 181 13.30 17.44 -0.11
CA ALA A 181 13.18 17.89 1.28
C ALA A 181 14.26 18.91 1.65
N ALA A 182 15.50 18.69 1.22
CA ALA A 182 16.61 19.62 1.44
C ALA A 182 16.40 20.95 0.70
N GLU A 183 15.96 20.92 -0.58
CA GLU A 183 15.65 22.11 -1.37
C GLU A 183 14.49 22.91 -0.78
N THR A 184 13.52 22.24 -0.18
CA THR A 184 12.40 22.89 0.55
C THR A 184 12.85 23.55 1.86
N GLY A 185 14.03 23.15 2.39
CA GLY A 185 14.55 23.60 3.68
C GLY A 185 14.02 22.82 4.88
N ILE A 186 13.53 21.60 4.68
CA ILE A 186 13.20 20.67 5.75
C ILE A 186 14.50 20.26 6.45
N HIS A 187 14.49 20.23 7.79
CA HIS A 187 15.68 19.87 8.56
C HIS A 187 16.14 18.45 8.21
N LYS A 188 17.45 18.31 8.01
CA LYS A 188 18.06 17.04 7.57
C LYS A 188 17.68 15.86 8.47
N ASP A 189 17.73 16.03 9.79
CA ASP A 189 17.41 14.95 10.73
C ASP A 189 15.96 14.49 10.62
N ILE A 190 15.04 15.39 10.26
CA ILE A 190 13.64 15.05 10.01
C ILE A 190 13.52 14.22 8.72
N ALA A 191 14.12 14.70 7.64
CA ALA A 191 14.06 14.03 6.35
C ALA A 191 14.72 12.65 6.38
N ASP A 192 15.92 12.52 7.00
CA ASP A 192 16.69 11.28 7.11
C ASP A 192 15.96 10.18 7.92
N ILE A 193 14.99 10.55 8.77
CA ILE A 193 14.17 9.61 9.53
C ILE A 193 12.85 9.36 8.82
N VAL A 194 12.13 10.43 8.48
CA VAL A 194 10.74 10.34 7.99
C VAL A 194 10.67 9.67 6.62
N VAL A 195 11.56 10.03 5.70
CA VAL A 195 11.51 9.50 4.33
C VAL A 195 11.80 8.00 4.26
N PRO A 196 12.87 7.45 4.88
CA PRO A 196 13.09 6.00 4.87
C PRO A 196 12.03 5.21 5.65
N MET A 197 11.51 5.75 6.76
CA MET A 197 10.38 5.13 7.48
C MET A 197 9.11 5.14 6.65
N GLY A 198 8.80 6.26 6.03
CA GLY A 198 7.64 6.42 5.16
C GLY A 198 7.66 5.43 4.00
N ALA A 199 8.79 5.26 3.34
CA ALA A 199 8.95 4.31 2.23
C ALA A 199 8.53 2.86 2.57
N THR A 200 8.43 2.51 3.85
CA THR A 200 8.00 1.19 4.32
C THR A 200 6.67 1.19 5.06
N MET A 201 6.24 2.32 5.62
CA MET A 201 5.07 2.40 6.51
C MET A 201 3.94 3.29 5.98
N HIS A 202 4.25 4.30 5.18
CA HIS A 202 3.27 5.23 4.63
C HIS A 202 2.70 4.68 3.32
N MET A 203 1.52 4.09 3.39
CA MET A 203 0.93 3.26 2.33
C MET A 203 -0.50 3.72 1.95
N ASP A 204 -0.71 5.02 1.76
CA ASP A 204 -2.01 5.61 1.42
C ASP A 204 -2.60 5.03 0.13
N GLY A 205 -1.79 5.00 -0.94
CA GLY A 205 -2.17 4.44 -2.22
C GLY A 205 -2.42 2.94 -2.11
N SER A 206 -1.53 2.18 -1.45
CA SER A 206 -1.69 0.74 -1.25
C SER A 206 -2.97 0.40 -0.48
N SER A 207 -3.30 1.17 0.56
CA SER A 207 -4.54 0.99 1.33
C SER A 207 -5.79 1.24 0.48
N MET A 208 -5.77 2.26 -0.39
CA MET A 208 -6.85 2.50 -1.34
C MET A 208 -6.94 1.40 -2.39
N SER A 209 -5.80 0.88 -2.87
CA SER A 209 -5.76 -0.22 -3.83
C SER A 209 -6.32 -1.51 -3.25
N ALA A 210 -6.08 -1.77 -1.96
CA ALA A 210 -6.65 -2.91 -1.26
C ALA A 210 -8.18 -2.88 -1.28
N ILE A 211 -8.78 -1.73 -1.00
CA ILE A 211 -10.26 -1.57 -1.01
C ILE A 211 -10.84 -1.79 -2.40
N ILE A 212 -10.22 -1.25 -3.46
CA ILE A 212 -10.76 -1.42 -4.81
C ILE A 212 -10.64 -2.87 -5.29
N LYS A 213 -9.55 -3.57 -4.93
CA LYS A 213 -9.36 -4.99 -5.24
C LYS A 213 -10.42 -5.87 -4.55
N VAL A 214 -10.65 -5.63 -3.26
CA VAL A 214 -11.70 -6.33 -2.52
C VAL A 214 -13.07 -6.05 -3.14
N ALA A 215 -13.42 -4.80 -3.43
CA ALA A 215 -14.70 -4.44 -4.05
C ALA A 215 -14.88 -5.09 -5.43
N PHE A 216 -13.81 -5.15 -6.24
CA PHE A 216 -13.82 -5.83 -7.53
C PHE A 216 -14.11 -7.32 -7.38
N LEU A 217 -13.42 -8.00 -6.47
CA LEU A 217 -13.61 -9.44 -6.23
C LEU A 217 -15.01 -9.74 -5.68
N PHE A 218 -15.54 -8.92 -4.76
CA PHE A 218 -16.91 -9.04 -4.30
C PHE A 218 -17.92 -8.92 -5.46
N GLY A 219 -17.72 -7.92 -6.35
CA GLY A 219 -18.55 -7.74 -7.53
C GLY A 219 -18.43 -8.92 -8.51
N MET A 220 -17.21 -9.40 -8.74
CA MET A 220 -16.96 -10.54 -9.64
C MET A 220 -17.61 -11.83 -9.16
N PHE A 221 -17.60 -12.06 -7.84
CA PHE A 221 -18.22 -13.24 -7.25
C PHE A 221 -19.74 -13.07 -6.96
N GLY A 222 -20.34 -11.97 -7.43
CA GLY A 222 -21.77 -11.69 -7.23
C GLY A 222 -22.17 -11.46 -5.77
N MET A 223 -21.21 -11.02 -4.94
CA MET A 223 -21.40 -10.83 -3.50
C MET A 223 -21.61 -9.36 -3.15
N ASP A 224 -22.48 -9.10 -2.16
CA ASP A 224 -22.69 -7.75 -1.67
C ASP A 224 -21.51 -7.24 -0.85
N PHE A 225 -20.95 -6.09 -1.24
CA PHE A 225 -19.96 -5.36 -0.46
C PHE A 225 -20.63 -4.31 0.44
N THR A 226 -21.45 -4.78 1.39
CA THR A 226 -22.30 -3.95 2.28
C THR A 226 -22.21 -4.40 3.72
N GLY A 227 -22.93 -3.72 4.62
CA GLY A 227 -22.96 -4.04 6.06
C GLY A 227 -21.63 -3.82 6.76
N GLY A 228 -21.15 -4.81 7.50
CA GLY A 228 -19.85 -4.77 8.20
C GLY A 228 -18.62 -5.06 7.33
N ARG A 229 -18.81 -5.63 6.14
CA ARG A 229 -17.73 -6.03 5.22
C ARG A 229 -16.81 -4.88 4.82
N PRO A 230 -17.30 -3.67 4.47
CA PRO A 230 -16.43 -2.53 4.17
C PRO A 230 -15.57 -2.10 5.35
N PHE A 231 -16.09 -2.14 6.57
CA PHE A 231 -15.32 -1.81 7.77
C PHE A 231 -14.20 -2.84 7.99
N GLY A 232 -14.51 -4.13 7.87
CA GLY A 232 -13.50 -5.19 7.89
C GLY A 232 -12.44 -5.01 6.79
N ALA A 233 -12.86 -4.66 5.57
CA ALA A 233 -11.94 -4.41 4.47
C ALA A 233 -11.01 -3.23 4.74
N ILE A 234 -11.48 -2.15 5.37
CA ILE A 234 -10.63 -1.01 5.77
C ILE A 234 -9.58 -1.45 6.79
N LEU A 235 -9.99 -2.19 7.83
CA LEU A 235 -9.05 -2.71 8.83
C LEU A 235 -8.00 -3.62 8.19
N VAL A 236 -8.43 -4.59 7.39
CA VAL A 236 -7.50 -5.49 6.68
C VAL A 236 -6.59 -4.71 5.72
N ALA A 237 -7.11 -3.71 5.02
CA ALA A 237 -6.33 -2.86 4.13
C ALA A 237 -5.21 -2.11 4.87
N ILE A 238 -5.50 -1.56 6.05
CA ILE A 238 -4.50 -0.86 6.87
C ILE A 238 -3.38 -1.83 7.29
N PHE A 239 -3.73 -2.98 7.86
CA PHE A 239 -2.74 -3.94 8.34
C PHE A 239 -1.98 -4.62 7.19
N SER A 240 -2.66 -4.96 6.10
CA SER A 240 -2.01 -5.58 4.94
C SER A 240 -1.07 -4.61 4.23
N SER A 241 -1.41 -3.32 4.16
CA SER A 241 -0.55 -2.32 3.51
C SER A 241 0.75 -2.08 4.28
N VAL A 242 0.73 -2.14 5.61
CA VAL A 242 1.97 -2.08 6.43
C VAL A 242 2.86 -3.31 6.21
N ALA A 243 2.28 -4.45 5.84
CA ALA A 243 3.04 -5.66 5.50
C ALA A 243 3.63 -5.65 4.08
N MET A 244 3.21 -4.72 3.24
CA MET A 244 3.75 -4.57 1.89
C MET A 244 5.16 -3.97 1.96
N SER A 245 6.01 -4.40 1.04
CA SER A 245 7.36 -3.84 0.92
C SER A 245 7.38 -2.70 -0.10
N GLY A 246 8.11 -1.62 0.18
CA GLY A 246 8.27 -0.45 -0.71
C GLY A 246 9.10 -0.71 -1.98
N ILE A 247 9.15 -1.93 -2.46
CA ILE A 247 9.87 -2.39 -3.65
C ILE A 247 8.89 -2.87 -4.72
N PRO A 248 9.28 -2.89 -6.01
CA PRO A 248 8.43 -3.37 -7.09
C PRO A 248 7.90 -4.78 -6.84
N GLY A 249 6.58 -4.98 -6.95
CA GLY A 249 5.92 -6.27 -6.69
C GLY A 249 5.76 -6.63 -5.21
N GLY A 250 6.14 -5.73 -4.28
CA GLY A 250 5.99 -5.94 -2.84
C GLY A 250 4.54 -6.02 -2.35
N GLY A 251 3.59 -5.62 -3.18
CA GLY A 251 2.15 -5.67 -2.89
C GLY A 251 1.56 -7.07 -2.78
N SER A 252 2.20 -8.09 -3.35
CA SER A 252 1.66 -9.46 -3.40
C SER A 252 1.36 -10.08 -2.02
N VAL A 253 2.06 -9.66 -0.98
CA VAL A 253 1.79 -10.06 0.41
C VAL A 253 0.46 -9.49 0.87
N GLY A 254 0.17 -8.23 0.53
CA GLY A 254 -1.10 -7.59 0.84
C GLY A 254 -2.28 -8.26 0.16
N GLU A 255 -2.16 -8.59 -1.14
CA GLU A 255 -3.17 -9.35 -1.87
C GLU A 255 -3.42 -10.73 -1.24
N LEU A 256 -2.35 -11.41 -0.79
CA LEU A 256 -2.48 -12.68 -0.12
C LEU A 256 -3.30 -12.54 1.18
N VAL A 257 -3.02 -11.53 1.99
CA VAL A 257 -3.78 -11.25 3.22
C VAL A 257 -5.25 -10.99 2.91
N LEU A 258 -5.53 -10.11 1.96
CA LEU A 258 -6.90 -9.78 1.55
C LEU A 258 -7.68 -11.02 1.09
N CYS A 259 -7.07 -11.82 0.22
CA CYS A 259 -7.73 -13.01 -0.31
C CYS A 259 -7.89 -14.11 0.75
N THR A 260 -6.94 -14.24 1.68
CA THR A 260 -7.07 -15.23 2.77
C THR A 260 -8.20 -14.87 3.73
N VAL A 261 -8.43 -13.58 3.97
CA VAL A 261 -9.48 -13.13 4.89
C VAL A 261 -10.87 -13.17 4.25
N PHE A 262 -10.99 -12.68 3.00
CA PHE A 262 -12.30 -12.48 2.38
C PHE A 262 -12.71 -13.60 1.42
N PHE A 263 -11.76 -14.34 0.87
CA PHE A 263 -11.98 -15.35 -0.17
C PHE A 263 -11.19 -16.65 0.08
N PRO A 264 -11.26 -17.23 1.28
CA PRO A 264 -10.44 -18.41 1.64
C PRO A 264 -10.70 -19.61 0.72
N ASP A 265 -11.96 -19.83 0.33
CA ASP A 265 -12.36 -20.95 -0.49
C ASP A 265 -12.16 -20.69 -2.00
N GLN A 266 -12.08 -19.41 -2.39
CA GLN A 266 -11.86 -18.96 -3.78
C GLN A 266 -10.42 -18.55 -4.08
N MET A 267 -9.46 -18.88 -3.20
CA MET A 267 -8.06 -18.45 -3.30
C MET A 267 -7.42 -18.72 -4.67
N ALA A 268 -7.75 -19.86 -5.29
CA ALA A 268 -7.19 -20.23 -6.58
C ALA A 268 -7.53 -19.25 -7.71
N VAL A 269 -8.65 -18.54 -7.59
CA VAL A 269 -9.12 -17.54 -8.56
C VAL A 269 -8.90 -16.13 -8.04
N ALA A 270 -9.27 -15.86 -6.80
CA ALA A 270 -9.20 -14.52 -6.20
C ALA A 270 -7.77 -13.97 -6.14
N TYR A 271 -6.82 -14.79 -5.67
CA TYR A 271 -5.45 -14.31 -5.46
C TYR A 271 -4.71 -13.93 -6.76
N PRO A 272 -4.72 -14.74 -7.82
CA PRO A 272 -4.12 -14.34 -9.09
C PRO A 272 -4.78 -13.09 -9.70
N ILE A 273 -6.11 -12.93 -9.56
CA ILE A 273 -6.82 -11.73 -10.01
C ILE A 273 -6.40 -10.50 -9.19
N ALA A 274 -6.29 -10.64 -7.86
CA ALA A 274 -5.83 -9.57 -6.99
C ALA A 274 -4.40 -9.13 -7.33
N ILE A 275 -3.47 -10.07 -7.60
CA ILE A 275 -2.11 -9.77 -8.04
C ILE A 275 -2.11 -9.05 -9.39
N ALA A 276 -2.90 -9.51 -10.35
CA ALA A 276 -2.98 -8.91 -11.66
C ALA A 276 -3.48 -7.45 -11.57
N LEU A 277 -4.55 -7.20 -10.80
CA LEU A 277 -4.99 -5.84 -10.49
C LEU A 277 -3.91 -5.05 -9.73
N GLY A 278 -3.26 -5.68 -8.75
CA GLY A 278 -2.21 -5.09 -7.95
C GLY A 278 -1.10 -4.50 -8.81
N ASN A 279 -0.57 -5.27 -9.75
CA ASN A 279 0.49 -4.81 -10.66
C ASN A 279 0.05 -3.64 -11.56
N LEU A 280 -1.22 -3.60 -11.96
CA LEU A 280 -1.74 -2.54 -12.81
C LEU A 280 -2.02 -1.23 -12.04
N VAL A 281 -2.38 -1.32 -10.77
CA VAL A 281 -2.63 -0.16 -9.89
C VAL A 281 -1.39 0.32 -9.13
N ASP A 282 -0.29 -0.44 -9.18
CA ASP A 282 0.95 -0.14 -8.44
C ASP A 282 1.57 1.22 -8.79
N PRO A 283 1.65 1.66 -10.07
CA PRO A 283 2.23 2.97 -10.39
C PRO A 283 1.59 4.14 -9.63
N PRO A 284 0.27 4.38 -9.69
CA PRO A 284 -0.36 5.48 -8.94
C PRO A 284 -0.42 5.21 -7.43
N ALA A 285 -0.46 3.94 -6.99
CA ALA A 285 -0.39 3.60 -5.56
C ALA A 285 0.97 4.02 -4.98
N THR A 286 2.05 3.61 -5.62
CA THR A 286 3.42 3.92 -5.18
C THR A 286 3.72 5.42 -5.31
N MET A 287 3.15 6.08 -6.31
CA MET A 287 3.23 7.54 -6.43
C MET A 287 2.67 8.23 -5.18
N LEU A 288 1.50 7.82 -4.71
CA LEU A 288 0.92 8.41 -3.48
C LEU A 288 1.73 8.05 -2.24
N ASN A 289 2.16 6.79 -2.11
CA ASN A 289 2.96 6.37 -0.98
C ASN A 289 4.25 7.19 -0.89
N ALA A 290 5.09 7.15 -1.90
CA ALA A 290 6.43 7.74 -1.88
C ALA A 290 6.42 9.27 -1.95
N ALA A 291 5.59 9.90 -2.79
CA ALA A 291 5.48 11.34 -2.81
C ALA A 291 4.82 11.88 -1.54
N GLY A 292 3.97 11.07 -0.89
CA GLY A 292 3.40 11.39 0.42
C GLY A 292 4.45 11.46 1.53
N ASP A 293 5.52 10.67 1.48
CA ASP A 293 6.62 10.72 2.45
C ASP A 293 7.22 12.12 2.56
N TYR A 294 7.44 12.78 1.42
CA TYR A 294 7.87 14.17 1.37
C TYR A 294 6.84 15.10 2.04
N VAL A 295 5.54 14.89 1.80
CA VAL A 295 4.47 15.70 2.41
C VAL A 295 4.37 15.46 3.92
N VAL A 296 4.60 14.23 4.39
CA VAL A 296 4.65 13.91 5.83
C VAL A 296 5.76 14.69 6.53
N CYS A 297 6.89 14.95 5.87
CA CYS A 297 7.96 15.77 6.44
C CYS A 297 7.48 17.18 6.83
N TYR A 298 6.52 17.80 6.10
CA TYR A 298 5.92 19.08 6.48
C TYR A 298 5.17 19.00 7.82
N ILE A 299 4.44 17.89 8.02
CA ILE A 299 3.67 17.68 9.24
C ILE A 299 4.61 17.48 10.42
N VAL A 300 5.65 16.64 10.26
CA VAL A 300 6.64 16.39 11.31
C VAL A 300 7.43 17.66 11.65
N SER A 301 7.86 18.42 10.64
CA SER A 301 8.53 19.71 10.85
C SER A 301 7.70 20.70 11.66
N ARG A 302 6.37 20.72 11.46
CA ARG A 302 5.47 21.54 12.28
C ARG A 302 5.55 21.20 13.76
N PHE A 303 5.61 19.91 14.10
CA PHE A 303 5.63 19.47 15.50
C PHE A 303 7.02 19.62 16.14
N VAL A 304 8.09 19.48 15.35
CA VAL A 304 9.48 19.54 15.84
C VAL A 304 9.98 20.99 15.88
N GLU A 305 9.79 21.75 14.80
CA GLU A 305 10.36 23.08 14.61
C GLU A 305 9.33 24.23 14.83
N GLY A 306 8.04 23.88 14.98
CA GLY A 306 6.95 24.82 15.20
C GLY A 306 6.22 25.24 13.91
N LYS A 307 5.09 25.95 14.09
CA LYS A 307 4.15 26.27 13.00
C LYS A 307 4.73 27.14 11.89
N ASP A 308 5.78 27.93 12.19
CA ASP A 308 6.34 28.93 11.29
C ASP A 308 7.66 28.47 10.65
N TRP A 309 7.99 27.18 10.74
CA TRP A 309 9.27 26.65 10.27
C TRP A 309 9.53 26.99 8.80
N LEU A 310 8.55 26.79 7.90
CA LEU A 310 8.71 27.04 6.48
C LEU A 310 8.90 28.54 6.19
N GLN A 311 8.17 29.42 6.88
CA GLN A 311 8.32 30.88 6.71
C GLN A 311 9.72 31.35 7.13
N LYS A 312 10.26 30.79 8.21
CA LYS A 312 11.63 31.05 8.66
C LYS A 312 12.66 30.64 7.61
N GLN A 313 12.46 29.50 6.95
CA GLN A 313 13.36 29.02 5.90
C GLN A 313 13.26 29.90 4.62
N LEU A 314 12.05 30.24 4.18
CA LEU A 314 11.84 31.12 3.03
C LEU A 314 12.43 32.54 3.25
N CYS A 315 12.40 33.05 4.48
CA CYS A 315 13.03 34.32 4.82
C CYS A 315 14.56 34.26 4.84
N LYS A 316 15.17 33.12 5.20
CA LYS A 316 16.61 32.91 5.14
C LYS A 316 17.12 32.83 3.70
N GLY A 317 16.42 32.08 2.83
CA GLY A 317 16.80 31.93 1.41
C GLY A 317 16.68 33.22 0.57
N ARG A 318 15.93 34.26 1.05
CA ARG A 318 15.86 35.56 0.38
C ARG A 318 16.99 36.52 0.78
N LYS A 319 17.83 36.16 1.75
CA LYS A 319 18.94 37.00 2.23
C LYS A 319 20.31 36.60 1.67
N ASN A 320 20.35 35.48 0.96
CA ASN A 320 21.51 35.00 0.20
C ASN A 320 21.26 35.15 -1.30
#